data_47ed6882e2fae8d42b241ec3e9d3c622
#
_entry.id   47ed6882e2fae8d42b241ec3e9d3c622
#
_cell.length_a   1.000
_cell.length_b   1.000
_cell.length_c   1.000
_cell.angle_alpha   90.00
_cell.angle_beta   90.00
_cell.angle_gamma   90.00
#
_symmetry.space_group_name_H-M   'P 1'
#
loop_
_entity.id
_entity.type
_entity.pdbx_description
1 polymer ?
#
loop_
_entity_poly.entity_id
_entity_poly.type
_entity_poly.pdbx_seq_one_letter_code
_entity_poly.pdbx_strand_id
1 'polypeptide(L)'
;MENDKTVQGANQSANMYSYQEDQDQKYQFAQTGAIRRSLGEGNPSAFPENQINNISSMNNERAVGQNSIIIHIDQTPPLYWMFFVIFGIFQVIFIILLGCYYSKDNLINLELDDENGEDINKNGARDEITKNYKIFQEINVMIFLGFGFLRSFLKHHSWTSIAITLMGGIVAFEFGLFTLICWGAIFKRDWNNGIFNFQHFLDANYCAATIVISLGAVLGKLSLPQYLVMIFLETIFSTLNYVLLRQTMKIIDVGGALTVHLFGSIFGGMFSLVSSIMKNERERIRNSPHLGSNYNSNIFALFGTLLLITYFPSFNVSLIKDYSDKFKGVINTYLAILGSIVGSFCFSPFFNKGKIRIKDILNSCFSGGIIVAGSCHIINQLWASIILGVGSAEITTFLCNILSDKLKVYGYHDTSDIIYYHGIPGFLGGIVTTIFVGNLLQDKNETERNNFTDKNVYDYIGTIMNYTFEYNNNTFNSTDLSKYAGIHFSAIFITLAIAIASGFFAGFLIKFCNCNFAIRYFNDSEYFDVTNNESFPWDDELIDVQSNSRIGNGEKN
;
A
#
# COMPACT_ATOMS: atom_id res chain seq x y z
N MET A 1 54.71 9.66 0.20
CA MET A 1 53.89 9.71 1.42
C MET A 1 52.50 9.04 1.26
N GLU A 2 52.17 8.45 0.10
CA GLU A 2 50.89 7.78 -0.14
C GLU A 2 50.90 6.27 0.01
N ASN A 3 52.08 5.64 0.05
CA ASN A 3 52.22 4.18 0.17
C ASN A 3 52.16 3.63 1.60
N ASP A 4 52.26 4.50 2.64
CA ASP A 4 52.23 4.03 4.04
C ASP A 4 50.83 3.88 4.64
N LYS A 5 49.82 4.51 4.05
CA LYS A 5 48.43 4.41 4.57
C LYS A 5 47.74 3.13 4.16
N THR A 6 48.09 2.54 3.02
CA THR A 6 47.50 1.29 2.52
C THR A 6 48.02 0.04 3.26
N VAL A 7 49.23 0.07 3.74
CA VAL A 7 49.84 -1.04 4.52
C VAL A 7 49.32 -1.05 5.97
N GLN A 8 49.02 0.12 6.57
CA GLN A 8 48.42 0.18 7.90
C GLN A 8 46.97 -0.28 7.93
N GLY A 9 46.17 -0.01 6.87
CA GLY A 9 44.78 -0.48 6.75
C GLY A 9 44.67 -1.99 6.63
N ALA A 10 45.58 -2.62 5.86
CA ALA A 10 45.59 -4.07 5.67
C ALA A 10 46.04 -4.84 6.94
N ASN A 11 46.93 -4.26 7.73
CA ASN A 11 47.34 -4.88 9.00
C ASN A 11 46.30 -4.72 10.12
N GLN A 12 45.47 -3.68 10.08
CA GLN A 12 44.38 -3.53 11.05
C GLN A 12 43.23 -4.49 10.77
N SER A 13 42.89 -4.74 9.51
CA SER A 13 41.84 -5.72 9.15
C SER A 13 42.31 -7.15 9.44
N ALA A 14 43.57 -7.51 9.16
CA ALA A 14 44.12 -8.83 9.50
C ALA A 14 44.15 -9.09 11.02
N ASN A 15 44.49 -8.09 11.83
CA ASN A 15 44.44 -8.18 13.29
C ASN A 15 43.00 -8.27 13.84
N MET A 16 42.02 -7.68 13.17
CA MET A 16 40.62 -7.78 13.58
C MET A 16 40.02 -9.15 13.30
N TYR A 17 40.40 -9.78 12.19
CA TYR A 17 40.00 -11.17 11.87
C TYR A 17 40.64 -12.20 12.82
N SER A 18 41.92 -12.06 13.16
CA SER A 18 42.56 -12.94 14.12
C SER A 18 42.02 -12.80 15.56
N TYR A 19 41.56 -11.59 15.92
CA TYR A 19 40.95 -11.36 17.24
C TYR A 19 39.54 -11.99 17.32
N GLN A 20 38.83 -12.04 16.21
CA GLN A 20 37.51 -12.65 16.12
C GLN A 20 37.56 -14.17 16.16
N GLU A 21 38.52 -14.81 15.46
CA GLU A 21 38.74 -16.26 15.55
C GLU A 21 39.17 -16.72 16.96
N ASP A 22 39.95 -15.92 17.69
CA ASP A 22 40.36 -16.25 19.08
C ASP A 22 39.19 -16.10 20.08
N GLN A 23 38.24 -15.22 19.82
CA GLN A 23 37.01 -15.07 20.61
C GLN A 23 36.04 -16.23 20.34
N ASP A 24 35.88 -16.65 19.09
CA ASP A 24 35.00 -17.78 18.73
C ASP A 24 35.54 -19.11 19.27
N GLN A 25 36.89 -19.32 19.25
CA GLN A 25 37.46 -20.47 19.93
C GLN A 25 37.28 -20.44 21.45
N LYS A 26 37.41 -19.30 22.08
CA LYS A 26 37.15 -19.15 23.53
C LYS A 26 35.67 -19.36 23.89
N TYR A 27 34.76 -18.96 23.01
CA TYR A 27 33.31 -19.22 23.20
C TYR A 27 32.99 -20.73 23.07
N GLN A 28 33.57 -21.41 22.11
CA GLN A 28 33.41 -22.86 21.96
C GLN A 28 34.01 -23.63 23.15
N PHE A 29 35.16 -23.18 23.66
CA PHE A 29 35.79 -23.77 24.86
C PHE A 29 34.96 -23.52 26.13
N ALA A 30 34.29 -22.37 26.25
CA ALA A 30 33.43 -22.06 27.37
C ALA A 30 32.12 -22.88 27.35
N GLN A 31 31.54 -23.11 26.18
CA GLN A 31 30.36 -23.97 26.02
C GLN A 31 30.65 -25.44 26.32
N THR A 32 31.79 -25.96 25.86
CA THR A 32 32.21 -27.33 26.22
C THR A 32 32.55 -27.49 27.71
N GLY A 33 33.07 -26.42 28.33
CA GLY A 33 33.33 -26.39 29.77
C GLY A 33 32.04 -26.30 30.62
N ALA A 34 31.00 -25.60 30.13
CA ALA A 34 29.70 -25.52 30.77
C ALA A 34 28.95 -26.83 30.70
N ILE A 35 29.00 -27.53 29.57
CA ILE A 35 28.40 -28.87 29.38
C ILE A 35 29.11 -29.90 30.28
N ARG A 36 30.43 -29.82 30.48
CA ARG A 36 31.16 -30.70 31.41
C ARG A 36 30.79 -30.43 32.87
N ARG A 37 30.49 -29.21 33.26
CA ARG A 37 30.07 -28.90 34.65
C ARG A 37 28.62 -29.27 34.92
N SER A 38 27.75 -29.27 33.93
CA SER A 38 26.34 -29.68 34.11
C SER A 38 26.16 -31.21 34.19
N LEU A 39 27.17 -31.98 33.74
CA LEU A 39 27.11 -33.46 33.77
C LEU A 39 27.76 -34.10 34.99
N GLY A 40 28.15 -33.33 36.01
CA GLY A 40 28.66 -33.84 37.28
C GLY A 40 29.93 -34.69 37.15
N GLU A 41 30.97 -34.40 37.94
CA GLU A 41 32.21 -35.18 38.00
C GLU A 41 31.96 -36.65 38.38
N GLY A 42 31.57 -37.48 37.42
CA GLY A 42 31.40 -38.92 37.51
C GLY A 42 32.34 -39.65 36.54
N ASN A 43 32.93 -40.72 37.02
CA ASN A 43 33.95 -41.56 36.42
C ASN A 43 33.76 -41.80 34.90
N PRO A 44 34.79 -41.62 34.02
CA PRO A 44 34.70 -41.67 32.56
C PRO A 44 34.33 -43.03 31.94
N SER A 45 34.19 -44.09 32.74
CA SER A 45 33.93 -45.46 32.26
C SER A 45 32.48 -45.91 32.19
N ALA A 46 31.50 -44.99 32.36
CA ALA A 46 30.09 -45.36 32.53
C ALA A 46 29.12 -44.88 31.46
N PHE A 47 29.59 -44.38 30.29
CA PHE A 47 28.68 -43.97 29.22
C PHE A 47 28.66 -45.01 28.07
N PRO A 48 27.47 -45.49 27.68
CA PRO A 48 27.36 -46.38 26.51
C PRO A 48 27.68 -45.63 25.21
N GLU A 49 28.51 -46.23 24.37
CA GLU A 49 28.93 -45.70 23.05
C GLU A 49 27.77 -45.23 22.14
N ASN A 50 26.57 -45.71 22.35
CA ASN A 50 25.38 -45.35 21.58
C ASN A 50 24.90 -43.89 21.77
N GLN A 51 25.29 -43.19 22.87
CA GLN A 51 24.89 -41.77 23.05
C GLN A 51 25.84 -40.81 22.35
N ILE A 52 27.12 -41.18 22.19
CA ILE A 52 28.08 -40.35 21.46
C ILE A 52 27.79 -40.37 19.93
N ASN A 53 27.34 -41.51 19.41
CA ASN A 53 26.94 -41.63 18.01
C ASN A 53 25.65 -40.86 17.68
N ASN A 54 24.72 -40.72 18.63
CA ASN A 54 23.52 -39.88 18.44
C ASN A 54 23.82 -38.37 18.43
N ILE A 55 24.79 -37.90 19.21
CA ILE A 55 25.19 -36.47 19.19
C ILE A 55 25.97 -36.17 17.90
N SER A 56 26.80 -37.11 17.39
CA SER A 56 27.47 -36.91 16.11
C SER A 56 26.52 -37.02 14.92
N SER A 57 25.47 -37.85 14.98
CA SER A 57 24.43 -37.90 13.94
C SER A 57 23.53 -36.64 13.94
N MET A 58 23.18 -36.09 15.11
CA MET A 58 22.43 -34.83 15.21
C MET A 58 23.23 -33.62 14.70
N ASN A 59 24.55 -33.61 14.94
CA ASN A 59 25.42 -32.55 14.38
C ASN A 59 25.61 -32.70 12.87
N ASN A 60 25.69 -33.95 12.36
CA ASN A 60 25.72 -34.21 10.94
C ASN A 60 24.41 -33.90 10.22
N GLU A 61 23.24 -34.15 10.84
CA GLU A 61 21.96 -33.76 10.28
C GLU A 61 21.76 -32.22 10.28
N ARG A 62 22.28 -31.51 11.30
CA ARG A 62 22.29 -30.03 11.28
C ARG A 62 23.28 -29.48 10.24
N ALA A 63 24.44 -30.08 10.10
CA ALA A 63 25.41 -29.68 9.07
C ALA A 63 24.93 -30.03 7.65
N VAL A 64 24.26 -31.16 7.44
CA VAL A 64 23.64 -31.54 6.18
C VAL A 64 22.44 -30.65 5.87
N GLY A 65 21.63 -30.26 6.89
CA GLY A 65 20.55 -29.31 6.73
C GLY A 65 21.03 -27.92 6.35
N GLN A 66 22.11 -27.42 6.96
CA GLN A 66 22.73 -26.14 6.59
C GLN A 66 23.36 -26.19 5.19
N ASN A 67 24.06 -27.25 4.86
CA ASN A 67 24.65 -27.41 3.52
C ASN A 67 23.57 -27.58 2.42
N SER A 68 22.45 -28.23 2.71
CA SER A 68 21.34 -28.33 1.74
C SER A 68 20.62 -26.99 1.52
N ILE A 69 20.57 -26.14 2.54
CA ILE A 69 20.02 -24.78 2.44
C ILE A 69 20.95 -23.89 1.59
N ILE A 70 22.26 -23.98 1.80
CA ILE A 70 23.28 -23.26 1.01
C ILE A 70 23.29 -23.71 -0.45
N ILE A 71 23.18 -25.04 -0.72
CA ILE A 71 23.13 -25.58 -2.09
C ILE A 71 21.83 -25.12 -2.82
N HIS A 72 20.71 -24.92 -2.12
CA HIS A 72 19.49 -24.44 -2.74
C HIS A 72 19.54 -22.92 -3.07
N ILE A 73 20.30 -22.14 -2.30
CA ILE A 73 20.51 -20.70 -2.58
C ILE A 73 21.37 -20.54 -3.84
N ASP A 74 22.37 -21.36 -4.05
CA ASP A 74 23.24 -21.32 -5.23
C ASP A 74 22.55 -21.76 -6.54
N GLN A 75 21.39 -22.41 -6.47
CA GLN A 75 20.66 -22.87 -7.66
C GLN A 75 19.61 -21.89 -8.18
N THR A 76 19.36 -20.76 -7.50
CA THR A 76 18.37 -19.76 -7.91
C THR A 76 18.90 -18.48 -8.62
N PRO A 77 20.20 -18.32 -8.94
CA PRO A 77 20.75 -17.10 -9.54
C PRO A 77 20.08 -16.63 -10.84
N PRO A 78 19.69 -17.49 -11.81
CA PRO A 78 19.24 -17.00 -13.12
C PRO A 78 17.91 -16.22 -13.05
N LEU A 79 17.12 -16.42 -12.02
CA LEU A 79 15.78 -15.86 -11.92
C LEU A 79 15.76 -14.42 -11.41
N TYR A 80 16.62 -14.12 -10.43
CA TYR A 80 16.78 -12.74 -9.94
C TYR A 80 17.35 -11.84 -11.03
N TRP A 81 18.31 -12.34 -11.83
CA TRP A 81 18.84 -11.62 -12.98
C TRP A 81 17.76 -11.31 -14.02
N MET A 82 16.85 -12.24 -14.28
CA MET A 82 15.72 -12.01 -15.19
C MET A 82 14.82 -10.88 -14.70
N PHE A 83 14.55 -10.81 -13.38
CA PHE A 83 13.80 -9.70 -12.80
C PHE A 83 14.49 -8.35 -13.05
N PHE A 84 15.78 -8.22 -12.78
CA PHE A 84 16.54 -6.99 -12.99
C PHE A 84 16.61 -6.60 -14.46
N VAL A 85 16.74 -7.59 -15.36
CA VAL A 85 16.73 -7.35 -16.81
C VAL A 85 15.36 -6.82 -17.26
N ILE A 86 14.27 -7.43 -16.84
CA ILE A 86 12.90 -6.97 -17.18
C ILE A 86 12.67 -5.55 -16.64
N PHE A 87 13.06 -5.30 -15.40
CA PHE A 87 12.94 -3.99 -14.79
C PHE A 87 13.80 -2.93 -15.51
N GLY A 88 15.03 -3.28 -15.89
CA GLY A 88 15.90 -2.41 -16.69
C GLY A 88 15.34 -2.12 -18.07
N ILE A 89 14.79 -3.12 -18.76
CA ILE A 89 14.12 -2.93 -20.07
C ILE A 89 12.92 -2.00 -19.92
N PHE A 90 12.12 -2.17 -18.87
CA PHE A 90 10.99 -1.27 -18.57
C PHE A 90 11.45 0.18 -18.44
N GLN A 91 12.53 0.44 -17.69
CA GLN A 91 13.07 1.79 -17.54
C GLN A 91 13.54 2.39 -18.89
N VAL A 92 14.20 1.60 -19.73
CA VAL A 92 14.62 2.04 -21.07
C VAL A 92 13.41 2.39 -21.93
N ILE A 93 12.37 1.55 -21.92
CA ILE A 93 11.11 1.82 -22.64
C ILE A 93 10.47 3.11 -22.14
N PHE A 94 10.41 3.30 -20.81
CA PHE A 94 9.83 4.50 -20.22
C PHE A 94 10.58 5.78 -20.63
N ILE A 95 11.93 5.74 -20.63
CA ILE A 95 12.77 6.85 -21.11
C ILE A 95 12.46 7.18 -22.58
N ILE A 96 12.34 6.16 -23.44
CA ILE A 96 12.01 6.35 -24.87
C ILE A 96 10.62 6.97 -25.01
N LEU A 97 9.62 6.45 -24.28
CA LEU A 97 8.26 6.99 -24.31
C LEU A 97 8.20 8.44 -23.85
N LEU A 98 8.87 8.79 -22.77
CA LEU A 98 8.99 10.17 -22.32
C LEU A 98 9.63 11.06 -23.40
N GLY A 99 10.72 10.58 -24.03
CA GLY A 99 11.39 11.32 -25.11
C GLY A 99 10.50 11.53 -26.33
N CYS A 100 9.60 10.58 -26.65
CA CYS A 100 8.67 10.68 -27.78
C CYS A 100 7.46 11.59 -27.50
N TYR A 101 6.94 11.56 -26.25
CA TYR A 101 5.72 12.29 -25.88
C TYR A 101 6.01 13.63 -25.19
N TYR A 102 7.27 13.90 -24.85
CA TYR A 102 7.68 15.15 -24.24
C TYR A 102 8.01 16.20 -25.29
N SER A 103 7.26 17.30 -25.31
CA SER A 103 7.65 18.52 -26.02
C SER A 103 7.99 19.60 -24.99
N LYS A 104 9.15 20.27 -25.18
CA LYS A 104 9.59 21.37 -24.33
C LYS A 104 8.55 22.48 -24.26
N ASP A 105 7.88 22.75 -25.37
CA ASP A 105 6.85 23.78 -25.47
C ASP A 105 5.59 23.44 -24.67
N ASN A 106 5.29 22.15 -24.51
CA ASN A 106 4.12 21.67 -23.78
C ASN A 106 4.27 21.73 -22.24
N LEU A 107 5.48 21.77 -21.71
CA LEU A 107 5.73 21.93 -20.28
C LEU A 107 5.83 23.39 -19.85
N ILE A 108 6.22 24.27 -20.79
CA ILE A 108 6.43 25.70 -20.54
C ILE A 108 5.17 26.50 -20.87
N ASN A 109 4.32 26.02 -21.80
CA ASN A 109 3.00 26.59 -22.11
C ASN A 109 1.95 26.28 -21.03
N LEU A 110 2.34 26.40 -19.77
CA LEU A 110 1.43 26.63 -18.68
C LEU A 110 0.82 28.02 -18.89
N GLU A 111 -0.19 28.07 -19.79
CA GLU A 111 -1.15 29.17 -19.92
C GLU A 111 -0.51 30.59 -19.81
N LEU A 112 0.44 30.88 -20.70
CA LEU A 112 0.89 32.25 -20.95
C LEU A 112 0.10 32.91 -22.11
N ASP A 113 -0.87 32.18 -22.66
CA ASP A 113 -1.72 32.64 -23.73
C ASP A 113 -3.00 33.30 -23.20
N ASP A 114 -2.86 34.50 -22.66
CA ASP A 114 -3.92 35.48 -22.84
C ASP A 114 -3.66 36.20 -24.17
N GLU A 115 -4.63 36.10 -25.09
CA GLU A 115 -4.61 36.66 -26.43
C GLU A 115 -4.37 38.19 -26.49
N ASN A 116 -4.14 38.86 -25.38
CA ASN A 116 -4.04 40.32 -25.26
C ASN A 116 -2.65 40.84 -24.90
N GLY A 117 -1.61 39.99 -24.83
CA GLY A 117 -0.22 40.46 -24.80
C GLY A 117 0.19 41.34 -23.59
N GLU A 118 -0.61 41.41 -22.56
CA GLU A 118 -0.23 42.06 -21.30
C GLU A 118 0.52 41.06 -20.41
N ASP A 119 1.60 41.48 -19.78
CA ASP A 119 2.44 40.75 -18.81
C ASP A 119 1.66 40.33 -17.54
N ILE A 120 0.42 39.88 -17.73
CA ILE A 120 -0.47 39.46 -16.65
C ILE A 120 -0.01 38.10 -16.14
N ASN A 121 0.72 38.16 -15.06
CA ASN A 121 0.87 37.06 -14.11
C ASN A 121 1.98 36.02 -14.27
N LYS A 122 3.18 36.39 -14.62
CA LYS A 122 4.34 35.57 -14.22
C LYS A 122 4.33 35.19 -12.73
N ASN A 123 3.76 36.05 -11.89
CA ASN A 123 3.58 35.78 -10.46
C ASN A 123 2.46 34.77 -10.19
N GLY A 124 1.32 34.81 -10.89
CA GLY A 124 0.21 33.88 -10.72
C GLY A 124 0.56 32.46 -11.17
N ALA A 125 1.16 32.32 -12.35
CA ALA A 125 1.60 31.02 -12.84
C ALA A 125 2.70 30.41 -11.93
N ARG A 126 3.62 31.25 -11.43
CA ARG A 126 4.65 30.83 -10.48
C ARG A 126 4.04 30.38 -9.14
N ASP A 127 3.02 31.08 -8.66
CA ASP A 127 2.33 30.72 -7.43
C ASP A 127 1.54 29.40 -7.57
N GLU A 128 0.92 29.18 -8.73
CA GLU A 128 0.20 27.93 -9.01
C GLU A 128 1.13 26.73 -9.11
N ILE A 129 2.25 26.85 -9.81
CA ILE A 129 3.28 25.80 -9.86
C ILE A 129 3.80 25.51 -8.46
N THR A 130 4.10 26.53 -7.66
CA THR A 130 4.61 26.35 -6.30
C THR A 130 3.59 25.63 -5.41
N LYS A 131 2.31 25.98 -5.50
CA LYS A 131 1.24 25.32 -4.72
C LYS A 131 1.05 23.88 -5.14
N ASN A 132 0.98 23.59 -6.44
CA ASN A 132 0.80 22.25 -6.97
C ASN A 132 2.02 21.36 -6.67
N TYR A 133 3.24 21.90 -6.75
CA TYR A 133 4.45 21.16 -6.39
C TYR A 133 4.47 20.77 -4.92
N LYS A 134 4.04 21.67 -4.02
CA LYS A 134 3.93 21.37 -2.59
C LYS A 134 2.95 20.22 -2.33
N ILE A 135 1.77 20.26 -2.93
CA ILE A 135 0.76 19.18 -2.82
C ILE A 135 1.34 17.86 -3.36
N PHE A 136 2.02 17.91 -4.50
CA PHE A 136 2.68 16.73 -5.08
C PHE A 136 3.70 16.10 -4.11
N GLN A 137 4.56 16.93 -3.47
CA GLN A 137 5.50 16.45 -2.47
C GLN A 137 4.79 15.82 -1.27
N GLU A 138 3.73 16.44 -0.76
CA GLU A 138 2.94 15.94 0.37
C GLU A 138 2.29 14.59 0.05
N ILE A 139 1.76 14.42 -1.15
CA ILE A 139 1.21 13.15 -1.63
C ILE A 139 2.28 12.06 -1.73
N ASN A 140 3.48 12.40 -2.24
CA ASN A 140 4.58 11.44 -2.33
C ASN A 140 5.07 11.01 -0.93
N VAL A 141 5.11 11.90 0.04
CA VAL A 141 5.38 11.53 1.45
C VAL A 141 4.33 10.53 1.94
N MET A 142 3.04 10.76 1.64
CA MET A 142 1.96 9.86 2.02
C MET A 142 2.11 8.48 1.36
N ILE A 143 2.34 8.44 0.03
CA ILE A 143 2.40 7.19 -0.73
C ILE A 143 3.65 6.38 -0.35
N PHE A 144 4.84 6.99 -0.37
CA PHE A 144 6.08 6.24 -0.20
C PHE A 144 6.47 6.05 1.26
N LEU A 145 6.41 7.09 2.07
CA LEU A 145 6.78 6.97 3.48
C LEU A 145 5.60 6.48 4.32
N GLY A 146 4.41 7.06 4.15
CA GLY A 146 3.23 6.68 4.92
C GLY A 146 2.87 5.21 4.74
N PHE A 147 2.59 4.79 3.53
CA PHE A 147 2.27 3.38 3.24
C PHE A 147 3.49 2.46 3.39
N GLY A 148 4.69 2.92 3.04
CA GLY A 148 5.91 2.13 3.20
C GLY A 148 6.10 1.70 4.65
N PHE A 149 6.10 2.64 5.57
CA PHE A 149 6.24 2.34 7.00
C PHE A 149 5.01 1.65 7.60
N LEU A 150 3.78 1.99 7.20
CA LEU A 150 2.60 1.28 7.68
C LEU A 150 2.70 -0.23 7.41
N ARG A 151 3.29 -0.63 6.28
CA ARG A 151 3.44 -2.02 5.89
C ARG A 151 4.61 -2.75 6.53
N SER A 152 5.46 -2.07 7.24
CA SER A 152 6.57 -2.66 7.98
C SER A 152 6.13 -3.47 9.23
N PHE A 153 4.81 -3.62 9.45
CA PHE A 153 4.28 -4.34 10.62
C PHE A 153 4.66 -5.82 10.68
N LEU A 154 5.00 -6.45 9.56
CA LEU A 154 5.41 -7.86 9.51
C LEU A 154 6.83 -8.02 10.08
N LYS A 155 6.96 -8.79 11.17
CA LYS A 155 8.18 -8.90 11.98
C LYS A 155 9.44 -9.37 11.24
N HIS A 156 9.30 -10.19 10.19
CA HIS A 156 10.41 -10.72 9.38
C HIS A 156 10.32 -10.34 7.90
N HIS A 157 9.45 -9.37 7.55
CA HIS A 157 9.21 -8.96 6.16
C HIS A 157 9.07 -7.43 6.03
N SER A 158 9.65 -6.68 6.95
CA SER A 158 9.54 -5.22 6.97
C SER A 158 10.34 -4.56 5.85
N TRP A 159 11.56 -5.01 5.58
CA TRP A 159 12.43 -4.50 4.51
C TRP A 159 11.81 -4.71 3.13
N THR A 160 11.39 -5.95 2.85
CA THR A 160 10.74 -6.30 1.59
C THR A 160 9.43 -5.52 1.42
N SER A 161 8.64 -5.36 2.48
CA SER A 161 7.38 -4.61 2.41
C SER A 161 7.60 -3.14 2.02
N ILE A 162 8.61 -2.47 2.59
CA ILE A 162 8.97 -1.09 2.25
C ILE A 162 9.50 -1.03 0.81
N ALA A 163 10.42 -1.92 0.44
CA ALA A 163 11.03 -1.93 -0.89
C ALA A 163 9.99 -2.20 -2.00
N ILE A 164 9.07 -3.15 -1.80
CA ILE A 164 8.00 -3.45 -2.76
C ILE A 164 6.99 -2.30 -2.84
N THR A 165 6.70 -1.62 -1.74
CA THR A 165 5.86 -0.43 -1.74
C THR A 165 6.50 0.69 -2.56
N LEU A 166 7.79 0.94 -2.38
CA LEU A 166 8.55 1.93 -3.15
C LEU A 166 8.61 1.56 -4.62
N MET A 167 9.04 0.34 -4.94
CA MET A 167 9.13 -0.15 -6.31
C MET A 167 7.77 -0.13 -7.01
N GLY A 168 6.74 -0.66 -6.35
CA GLY A 168 5.39 -0.72 -6.90
C GLY A 168 4.78 0.65 -7.15
N GLY A 169 4.99 1.59 -6.23
CA GLY A 169 4.54 2.97 -6.39
C GLY A 169 5.24 3.69 -7.55
N ILE A 170 6.56 3.52 -7.70
CA ILE A 170 7.32 4.14 -8.81
C ILE A 170 6.90 3.54 -10.16
N VAL A 171 6.87 2.21 -10.29
CA VAL A 171 6.46 1.55 -11.54
C VAL A 171 5.03 1.92 -11.92
N ALA A 172 4.13 1.94 -10.94
CA ALA A 172 2.74 2.32 -11.17
C ALA A 172 2.60 3.80 -11.57
N PHE A 173 3.41 4.68 -11.00
CA PHE A 173 3.45 6.10 -11.38
C PHE A 173 3.91 6.25 -12.84
N GLU A 174 5.06 5.67 -13.19
CA GLU A 174 5.65 5.76 -14.53
C GLU A 174 4.74 5.13 -15.59
N PHE A 175 4.31 3.90 -15.37
CA PHE A 175 3.42 3.20 -16.30
C PHE A 175 2.01 3.80 -16.31
N GLY A 176 1.56 4.32 -15.16
CA GLY A 176 0.30 5.04 -15.00
C GLY A 176 0.22 6.29 -15.85
N LEU A 177 1.29 7.10 -15.91
CA LEU A 177 1.37 8.26 -16.82
C LEU A 177 1.04 7.86 -18.25
N PHE A 178 1.65 6.78 -18.74
CA PHE A 178 1.43 6.30 -20.10
C PHE A 178 0.02 5.75 -20.31
N THR A 179 -0.46 4.89 -19.42
CA THR A 179 -1.77 4.25 -19.57
C THR A 179 -2.93 5.23 -19.43
N LEU A 180 -2.80 6.27 -18.59
CA LEU A 180 -3.79 7.36 -18.50
C LEU A 180 -3.95 8.10 -19.83
N ILE A 181 -2.84 8.42 -20.50
CA ILE A 181 -2.86 9.05 -21.81
C ILE A 181 -3.50 8.12 -22.85
N CYS A 182 -3.10 6.85 -22.87
CA CYS A 182 -3.66 5.88 -23.80
C CYS A 182 -5.19 5.74 -23.64
N TRP A 183 -5.68 5.57 -22.41
CA TRP A 183 -7.12 5.47 -22.17
C TRP A 183 -7.84 6.78 -22.49
N GLY A 184 -7.26 7.93 -22.13
CA GLY A 184 -7.79 9.24 -22.48
C GLY A 184 -7.94 9.42 -23.99
N ALA A 185 -6.93 9.04 -24.77
CA ALA A 185 -6.96 9.10 -26.22
C ALA A 185 -8.01 8.15 -26.83
N ILE A 186 -8.12 6.92 -26.31
CA ILE A 186 -9.12 5.94 -26.76
C ILE A 186 -10.55 6.47 -26.54
N PHE A 187 -10.85 6.98 -25.34
CA PHE A 187 -12.21 7.44 -25.01
C PHE A 187 -12.58 8.75 -25.72
N LYS A 188 -11.62 9.67 -25.86
CA LYS A 188 -11.83 10.94 -26.58
C LYS A 188 -11.68 10.80 -28.11
N ARG A 189 -11.17 9.67 -28.59
CA ARG A 189 -10.82 9.42 -30.01
C ARG A 189 -9.85 10.47 -30.60
N ASP A 190 -9.00 11.02 -29.74
CA ASP A 190 -8.02 12.04 -30.11
C ASP A 190 -6.63 11.65 -29.59
N TRP A 191 -5.73 11.34 -30.52
CA TRP A 191 -4.36 10.94 -30.23
C TRP A 191 -3.36 12.12 -30.26
N ASN A 192 -3.81 13.30 -30.68
CA ASN A 192 -2.92 14.46 -30.88
C ASN A 192 -2.70 15.27 -29.59
N ASN A 193 -3.48 15.02 -28.54
CA ASN A 193 -3.45 15.78 -27.30
C ASN A 193 -2.64 15.11 -26.18
N GLY A 194 -1.56 14.38 -26.53
CA GLY A 194 -0.64 13.77 -25.56
C GLY A 194 0.29 14.77 -24.86
N ILE A 195 -0.26 15.90 -24.39
CA ILE A 195 0.51 16.92 -23.68
C ILE A 195 0.66 16.51 -22.21
N PHE A 196 1.89 16.30 -21.75
CA PHE A 196 2.18 16.14 -20.34
C PHE A 196 2.06 17.48 -19.62
N ASN A 197 1.12 17.58 -18.70
CA ASN A 197 1.02 18.70 -17.77
C ASN A 197 1.14 18.20 -16.32
N PHE A 198 1.22 19.14 -15.37
CA PHE A 198 1.38 18.79 -13.97
C PHE A 198 0.20 17.98 -13.42
N GLN A 199 -1.00 18.14 -13.97
CA GLN A 199 -2.18 17.38 -13.61
C GLN A 199 -1.99 15.87 -13.86
N HIS A 200 -1.34 15.49 -14.95
CA HIS A 200 -1.04 14.07 -15.23
C HIS A 200 -0.13 13.45 -14.19
N PHE A 201 0.79 14.23 -13.60
CA PHE A 201 1.62 13.75 -12.48
C PHE A 201 0.77 13.52 -11.21
N LEU A 202 -0.21 14.38 -10.93
CA LEU A 202 -1.14 14.15 -9.83
C LEU A 202 -2.03 12.93 -10.09
N ASP A 203 -2.55 12.78 -11.31
CA ASP A 203 -3.36 11.61 -11.69
C ASP A 203 -2.55 10.30 -11.60
N ALA A 204 -1.27 10.33 -11.98
CA ALA A 204 -0.37 9.19 -11.82
C ALA A 204 -0.09 8.84 -10.36
N ASN A 205 -0.04 9.83 -9.47
CA ASN A 205 0.03 9.57 -8.02
C ASN A 205 -1.21 8.85 -7.49
N TYR A 206 -2.40 9.14 -8.03
CA TYR A 206 -3.62 8.37 -7.68
C TYR A 206 -3.52 6.92 -8.13
N CYS A 207 -2.97 6.69 -9.32
CA CYS A 207 -2.67 5.34 -9.79
C CYS A 207 -1.66 4.65 -8.86
N ALA A 208 -0.54 5.30 -8.52
CA ALA A 208 0.45 4.76 -7.60
C ALA A 208 -0.16 4.41 -6.22
N ALA A 209 -1.01 5.29 -5.68
CA ALA A 209 -1.72 5.03 -4.42
C ALA A 209 -2.62 3.80 -4.50
N THR A 210 -3.34 3.62 -5.62
CA THR A 210 -4.21 2.45 -5.85
C THR A 210 -3.41 1.15 -5.78
N ILE A 211 -2.32 1.06 -6.53
CA ILE A 211 -1.44 -0.11 -6.56
C ILE A 211 -0.79 -0.34 -5.19
N VAL A 212 -0.32 0.73 -4.56
CA VAL A 212 0.24 0.62 -3.22
C VAL A 212 -0.80 0.06 -2.24
N ILE A 213 -2.08 0.41 -2.31
CA ILE A 213 -3.13 -0.19 -1.48
C ILE A 213 -3.27 -1.69 -1.76
N SER A 214 -3.40 -2.11 -2.99
CA SER A 214 -3.63 -3.51 -3.36
C SER A 214 -2.47 -4.43 -3.01
N LEU A 215 -1.22 -3.94 -3.10
CA LEU A 215 -0.04 -4.68 -2.64
C LEU A 215 -0.15 -5.11 -1.18
N GLY A 216 -0.90 -4.37 -0.35
CA GLY A 216 -1.16 -4.73 1.05
C GLY A 216 -1.82 -6.10 1.23
N ALA A 217 -2.70 -6.52 0.31
CA ALA A 217 -3.35 -7.82 0.38
C ALA A 217 -2.38 -8.99 0.16
N VAL A 218 -1.30 -8.77 -0.56
CA VAL A 218 -0.38 -9.82 -1.03
C VAL A 218 1.01 -9.76 -0.43
N LEU A 219 1.25 -8.88 0.52
CA LEU A 219 2.55 -8.76 1.19
C LEU A 219 3.04 -10.09 1.72
N GLY A 220 4.30 -10.41 1.40
CA GLY A 220 4.98 -11.62 1.87
C GLY A 220 4.54 -12.91 1.20
N LYS A 221 3.73 -12.86 0.13
CA LYS A 221 3.17 -14.04 -0.54
C LYS A 221 3.62 -14.22 -1.99
N LEU A 222 4.18 -13.21 -2.60
CA LEU A 222 4.57 -13.20 -4.02
C LEU A 222 6.09 -13.08 -4.16
N SER A 223 6.62 -13.61 -5.26
CA SER A 223 7.99 -13.33 -5.71
C SER A 223 8.07 -11.95 -6.39
N LEU A 224 9.28 -11.39 -6.51
CA LEU A 224 9.50 -10.09 -7.18
C LEU A 224 8.92 -10.05 -8.61
N PRO A 225 9.11 -11.08 -9.48
CA PRO A 225 8.47 -11.09 -10.79
C PRO A 225 6.93 -11.10 -10.73
N GLN A 226 6.36 -11.83 -9.77
CA GLN A 226 4.90 -11.86 -9.59
C GLN A 226 4.34 -10.51 -9.15
N TYR A 227 5.07 -9.79 -8.28
CA TYR A 227 4.73 -8.40 -7.93
C TYR A 227 4.73 -7.50 -9.16
N LEU A 228 5.76 -7.57 -10.02
CA LEU A 228 5.80 -6.76 -11.24
C LEU A 228 4.63 -7.04 -12.18
N VAL A 229 4.31 -8.31 -12.43
CA VAL A 229 3.17 -8.69 -13.29
C VAL A 229 1.85 -8.16 -12.70
N MET A 230 1.66 -8.28 -11.39
CA MET A 230 0.50 -7.71 -10.70
C MET A 230 0.42 -6.20 -10.90
N ILE A 231 1.51 -5.47 -10.67
CA ILE A 231 1.59 -4.01 -10.78
C ILE A 231 1.24 -3.56 -12.20
N PHE A 232 1.82 -4.19 -13.24
CA PHE A 232 1.53 -3.83 -14.63
C PHE A 232 0.06 -4.06 -15.00
N LEU A 233 -0.48 -5.23 -14.66
CA LEU A 233 -1.89 -5.54 -14.96
C LEU A 233 -2.83 -4.60 -14.21
N GLU A 234 -2.60 -4.39 -12.93
CA GLU A 234 -3.43 -3.51 -12.14
C GLU A 234 -3.37 -2.06 -12.63
N THR A 235 -2.20 -1.56 -13.01
CA THR A 235 -2.05 -0.21 -13.56
C THR A 235 -2.92 0.00 -14.80
N ILE A 236 -2.98 -0.98 -15.71
CA ILE A 236 -3.84 -0.92 -16.89
C ILE A 236 -5.32 -0.78 -16.49
N PHE A 237 -5.80 -1.62 -15.58
CA PHE A 237 -7.22 -1.64 -15.21
C PHE A 237 -7.62 -0.52 -14.23
N SER A 238 -6.72 -0.10 -13.35
CA SER A 238 -6.98 1.02 -12.43
C SER A 238 -7.07 2.34 -13.18
N THR A 239 -6.19 2.56 -14.16
CA THR A 239 -6.24 3.75 -15.03
C THR A 239 -7.44 3.71 -15.97
N LEU A 240 -7.84 2.52 -16.47
CA LEU A 240 -9.10 2.37 -17.20
C LEU A 240 -10.29 2.81 -16.33
N ASN A 241 -10.39 2.29 -15.11
CA ASN A 241 -11.45 2.66 -14.18
C ASN A 241 -11.44 4.16 -13.87
N TYR A 242 -10.25 4.73 -13.64
CA TYR A 242 -10.07 6.15 -13.37
C TYR A 242 -10.57 7.03 -14.54
N VAL A 243 -10.15 6.74 -15.77
CA VAL A 243 -10.56 7.50 -16.97
C VAL A 243 -12.05 7.32 -17.24
N LEU A 244 -12.56 6.08 -17.14
CA LEU A 244 -13.99 5.80 -17.34
C LEU A 244 -14.86 6.60 -16.36
N LEU A 245 -14.55 6.52 -15.06
CA LEU A 245 -15.36 7.17 -14.05
C LEU A 245 -15.24 8.70 -14.09
N ARG A 246 -14.02 9.21 -14.11
CA ARG A 246 -13.80 10.65 -13.97
C ARG A 246 -13.89 11.41 -15.28
N GLN A 247 -13.34 10.87 -16.38
CA GLN A 247 -13.32 11.60 -17.65
C GLN A 247 -14.57 11.32 -18.51
N THR A 248 -15.11 10.09 -18.48
CA THR A 248 -16.25 9.71 -19.32
C THR A 248 -17.58 9.88 -18.58
N MET A 249 -17.71 9.28 -17.37
CA MET A 249 -18.94 9.39 -16.57
C MET A 249 -19.01 10.70 -15.78
N LYS A 250 -17.87 11.40 -15.64
CA LYS A 250 -17.73 12.70 -14.97
C LYS A 250 -18.25 12.70 -13.54
N ILE A 251 -17.95 11.62 -12.77
CA ILE A 251 -18.35 11.53 -11.36
C ILE A 251 -17.45 12.39 -10.47
N ILE A 252 -17.98 12.83 -9.34
CA ILE A 252 -17.24 13.49 -8.27
C ILE A 252 -16.56 12.41 -7.40
N ASP A 253 -15.24 12.33 -7.45
CA ASP A 253 -14.44 11.40 -6.64
C ASP A 253 -13.04 12.00 -6.42
N VAL A 254 -12.99 13.19 -5.80
CA VAL A 254 -11.79 14.04 -5.74
C VAL A 254 -10.63 13.39 -5.00
N GLY A 255 -10.87 12.71 -3.89
CA GLY A 255 -9.88 11.96 -3.11
C GLY A 255 -9.86 10.45 -3.40
N GLY A 256 -10.57 9.97 -4.46
CA GLY A 256 -10.45 8.60 -4.91
C GLY A 256 -11.12 7.56 -4.01
N ALA A 257 -12.27 7.86 -3.40
CA ALA A 257 -13.01 6.87 -2.62
C ALA A 257 -13.29 5.60 -3.44
N LEU A 258 -13.76 5.78 -4.69
CA LEU A 258 -14.05 4.70 -5.64
C LEU A 258 -12.83 4.32 -6.46
N THR A 259 -12.17 5.30 -7.09
CA THR A 259 -11.10 5.06 -8.06
C THR A 259 -9.80 4.56 -7.45
N VAL A 260 -9.55 4.86 -6.18
CA VAL A 260 -8.33 4.46 -5.46
C VAL A 260 -8.63 3.41 -4.39
N HIS A 261 -9.41 3.80 -3.37
CA HIS A 261 -9.55 2.95 -2.18
C HIS A 261 -10.42 1.72 -2.42
N LEU A 262 -11.57 1.87 -3.04
CA LEU A 262 -12.45 0.74 -3.37
C LEU A 262 -11.79 -0.16 -4.42
N PHE A 263 -11.31 0.43 -5.53
CA PHE A 263 -10.70 -0.34 -6.61
C PHE A 263 -9.50 -1.15 -6.12
N GLY A 264 -8.50 -0.49 -5.51
CA GLY A 264 -7.25 -1.14 -5.09
C GLY A 264 -7.48 -2.25 -4.06
N SER A 265 -8.40 -2.03 -3.11
CA SER A 265 -8.71 -3.04 -2.09
C SER A 265 -9.42 -4.27 -2.67
N ILE A 266 -10.38 -4.08 -3.55
CA ILE A 266 -11.12 -5.18 -4.19
C ILE A 266 -10.22 -5.94 -5.18
N PHE A 267 -9.45 -5.23 -6.01
CA PHE A 267 -8.48 -5.85 -6.91
C PHE A 267 -7.47 -6.70 -6.14
N GLY A 268 -6.79 -6.12 -5.13
CA GLY A 268 -5.80 -6.82 -4.32
C GLY A 268 -6.37 -8.02 -3.57
N GLY A 269 -7.58 -7.88 -3.02
CA GLY A 269 -8.31 -8.95 -2.36
C GLY A 269 -8.66 -10.11 -3.29
N MET A 270 -9.19 -9.83 -4.48
CA MET A 270 -9.52 -10.84 -5.50
C MET A 270 -8.27 -11.51 -6.05
N PHE A 271 -7.22 -10.73 -6.32
CA PHE A 271 -5.93 -11.28 -6.72
C PHE A 271 -5.37 -12.24 -5.67
N SER A 272 -5.37 -11.83 -4.39
CA SER A 272 -4.90 -12.67 -3.28
C SER A 272 -5.72 -13.96 -3.14
N LEU A 273 -7.04 -13.88 -3.30
CA LEU A 273 -7.93 -15.04 -3.24
C LEU A 273 -7.59 -16.05 -4.34
N VAL A 274 -7.41 -15.58 -5.58
CA VAL A 274 -7.21 -16.44 -6.76
C VAL A 274 -5.80 -17.00 -6.80
N SER A 275 -4.78 -16.20 -6.49
CA SER A 275 -3.39 -16.66 -6.46
C SER A 275 -3.16 -17.76 -5.41
N SER A 276 -3.90 -17.76 -4.30
CA SER A 276 -3.79 -18.70 -3.17
C SER A 276 -4.80 -19.86 -3.22
N ILE A 277 -5.37 -20.23 -4.38
CA ILE A 277 -6.45 -21.27 -4.46
C ILE A 277 -5.99 -22.66 -4.03
N MET A 278 -4.69 -23.02 -4.13
CA MET A 278 -4.21 -24.35 -3.77
C MET A 278 -4.27 -24.58 -2.26
N LYS A 279 -4.86 -25.70 -1.83
CA LYS A 279 -5.03 -26.02 -0.40
C LYS A 279 -3.71 -26.03 0.37
N ASN A 280 -2.68 -26.66 -0.18
CA ASN A 280 -1.37 -26.74 0.45
C ASN A 280 -0.71 -25.36 0.61
N GLU A 281 -0.89 -24.47 -0.36
CA GLU A 281 -0.37 -23.10 -0.33
C GLU A 281 -1.07 -22.27 0.74
N ARG A 282 -2.41 -22.36 0.84
CA ARG A 282 -3.18 -21.70 1.90
C ARG A 282 -2.75 -22.14 3.30
N GLU A 283 -2.48 -23.43 3.49
CA GLU A 283 -1.99 -23.96 4.75
C GLU A 283 -0.59 -23.47 5.08
N ARG A 284 0.31 -23.41 4.10
CA ARG A 284 1.66 -22.86 4.26
C ARG A 284 1.65 -21.38 4.64
N ILE A 285 0.81 -20.58 3.97
CA ILE A 285 0.65 -19.15 4.29
C ILE A 285 0.11 -18.98 5.71
N ARG A 286 -0.97 -19.68 6.04
CA ARG A 286 -1.64 -19.56 7.36
C ARG A 286 -0.77 -20.01 8.53
N ASN A 287 0.01 -21.06 8.32
CA ASN A 287 0.83 -21.68 9.37
C ASN A 287 2.29 -21.18 9.35
N SER A 288 2.60 -20.13 8.57
CA SER A 288 3.94 -19.57 8.53
C SER A 288 4.34 -19.01 9.91
N PRO A 289 5.48 -19.43 10.48
CA PRO A 289 5.97 -18.91 11.75
C PRO A 289 6.39 -17.43 11.66
N HIS A 290 6.63 -16.94 10.45
CA HIS A 290 7.04 -15.55 10.19
C HIS A 290 5.83 -14.61 10.05
N LEU A 291 4.59 -15.14 9.96
CA LEU A 291 3.39 -14.32 9.93
C LEU A 291 3.15 -13.70 11.31
N GLY A 292 2.92 -12.40 11.32
CA GLY A 292 2.61 -11.64 12.53
C GLY A 292 3.49 -10.40 12.69
N SER A 293 3.27 -9.69 13.77
CA SER A 293 4.01 -8.46 14.11
C SER A 293 4.72 -8.60 15.45
N ASN A 294 5.73 -7.78 15.67
CA ASN A 294 6.38 -7.61 16.96
C ASN A 294 6.30 -6.15 17.43
N TYR A 295 6.87 -5.83 18.58
CA TYR A 295 6.84 -4.50 19.15
C TYR A 295 7.48 -3.46 18.24
N ASN A 296 8.67 -3.74 17.73
CA ASN A 296 9.42 -2.80 16.88
C ASN A 296 8.72 -2.59 15.52
N SER A 297 8.29 -3.65 14.85
CA SER A 297 7.58 -3.54 13.58
C SER A 297 6.26 -2.75 13.70
N ASN A 298 5.56 -2.88 14.82
CA ASN A 298 4.36 -2.09 15.11
C ASN A 298 4.67 -0.61 15.36
N ILE A 299 5.82 -0.25 15.98
CA ILE A 299 6.22 1.15 16.15
C ILE A 299 6.50 1.80 14.80
N PHE A 300 7.24 1.14 13.91
CA PHE A 300 7.48 1.66 12.56
C PHE A 300 6.17 1.77 11.76
N ALA A 301 5.27 0.80 11.88
CA ALA A 301 3.96 0.88 11.25
C ALA A 301 3.12 2.04 11.81
N LEU A 302 3.19 2.31 13.11
CA LEU A 302 2.52 3.47 13.71
C LEU A 302 3.07 4.79 13.18
N PHE A 303 4.38 4.89 12.97
CA PHE A 303 5.00 6.05 12.32
C PHE A 303 4.43 6.26 10.91
N GLY A 304 4.25 5.19 10.12
CA GLY A 304 3.57 5.24 8.83
C GLY A 304 2.13 5.75 8.93
N THR A 305 1.36 5.27 9.91
CA THR A 305 0.00 5.75 10.17
C THR A 305 -0.04 7.24 10.48
N LEU A 306 0.88 7.74 11.28
CA LEU A 306 0.95 9.18 11.60
C LEU A 306 1.27 10.02 10.38
N LEU A 307 2.15 9.56 9.48
CA LEU A 307 2.39 10.21 8.20
C LEU A 307 1.14 10.22 7.32
N LEU A 308 0.42 9.11 7.24
CA LEU A 308 -0.84 9.03 6.50
C LEU A 308 -1.86 10.05 7.05
N ILE A 309 -2.10 10.06 8.34
CA ILE A 309 -3.02 11.02 9.00
C ILE A 309 -2.66 12.47 8.66
N THR A 310 -1.37 12.80 8.67
CA THR A 310 -0.88 14.17 8.46
C THR A 310 -1.09 14.63 7.01
N TYR A 311 -0.83 13.77 6.04
CA TYR A 311 -0.82 14.15 4.62
C TYR A 311 -2.09 13.74 3.85
N PHE A 312 -3.01 13.00 4.48
CA PHE A 312 -4.27 12.57 3.87
C PHE A 312 -5.14 13.74 3.36
N PRO A 313 -5.27 14.88 4.10
CA PRO A 313 -6.02 16.02 3.58
C PRO A 313 -5.47 16.55 2.26
N SER A 314 -4.14 16.62 2.09
CA SER A 314 -3.52 17.05 0.84
C SER A 314 -3.81 16.12 -0.32
N PHE A 315 -3.86 14.80 -0.07
CA PHE A 315 -4.28 13.81 -1.06
C PHE A 315 -5.72 14.04 -1.50
N ASN A 316 -6.66 14.14 -0.57
CA ASN A 316 -8.08 14.30 -0.87
C ASN A 316 -8.42 15.57 -1.66
N VAL A 317 -7.64 16.64 -1.49
CA VAL A 317 -7.93 17.92 -2.15
C VAL A 317 -7.03 18.23 -3.35
N SER A 318 -6.13 17.33 -3.70
CA SER A 318 -5.11 17.62 -4.73
C SER A 318 -5.69 17.91 -6.11
N LEU A 319 -6.83 17.31 -6.43
CA LEU A 319 -7.51 17.46 -7.71
C LEU A 319 -8.58 18.56 -7.71
N ILE A 320 -8.78 19.25 -6.60
CA ILE A 320 -9.72 20.37 -6.50
C ILE A 320 -9.01 21.64 -6.97
N LYS A 321 -9.61 22.40 -7.90
CA LYS A 321 -9.06 23.67 -8.40
C LYS A 321 -9.46 24.85 -7.55
N ASP A 322 -10.75 24.95 -7.20
CA ASP A 322 -11.25 26.10 -6.44
C ASP A 322 -10.65 26.14 -5.03
N TYR A 323 -10.17 27.34 -4.65
CA TYR A 323 -9.48 27.51 -3.36
C TYR A 323 -10.42 27.35 -2.17
N SER A 324 -11.67 27.82 -2.27
CA SER A 324 -12.66 27.71 -1.19
C SER A 324 -13.06 26.25 -0.96
N ASP A 325 -13.31 25.52 -2.04
CA ASP A 325 -13.64 24.09 -1.99
C ASP A 325 -12.45 23.27 -1.51
N LYS A 326 -11.22 23.62 -1.93
CA LYS A 326 -9.99 22.99 -1.42
C LYS A 326 -9.87 23.18 0.10
N PHE A 327 -10.07 24.39 0.60
CA PHE A 327 -10.03 24.68 2.04
C PHE A 327 -11.09 23.90 2.81
N LYS A 328 -12.32 23.86 2.30
CA LYS A 328 -13.42 23.07 2.87
C LYS A 328 -13.08 21.58 2.89
N GLY A 329 -12.52 21.07 1.80
CA GLY A 329 -12.08 19.68 1.68
C GLY A 329 -11.00 19.29 2.70
N VAL A 330 -10.02 20.18 2.95
CA VAL A 330 -9.00 19.98 3.99
C VAL A 330 -9.63 19.86 5.36
N ILE A 331 -10.51 20.82 5.73
CA ILE A 331 -11.16 20.83 7.05
C ILE A 331 -12.01 19.57 7.24
N ASN A 332 -12.86 19.23 6.28
CA ASN A 332 -13.74 18.06 6.37
C ASN A 332 -12.95 16.74 6.45
N THR A 333 -11.90 16.61 5.66
CA THR A 333 -11.03 15.43 5.73
C THR A 333 -10.37 15.32 7.10
N TYR A 334 -9.83 16.42 7.61
CA TYR A 334 -9.18 16.41 8.92
C TYR A 334 -10.15 16.10 10.06
N LEU A 335 -11.34 16.69 10.05
CA LEU A 335 -12.38 16.41 11.04
C LEU A 335 -12.87 14.96 10.99
N ALA A 336 -13.01 14.38 9.80
CA ALA A 336 -13.36 12.97 9.64
C ALA A 336 -12.25 12.06 10.19
N ILE A 337 -10.98 12.39 9.97
CA ILE A 337 -9.84 11.67 10.55
C ILE A 337 -9.86 11.76 12.08
N LEU A 338 -10.08 12.95 12.65
CA LEU A 338 -10.22 13.10 14.10
C LEU A 338 -11.34 12.21 14.65
N GLY A 339 -12.48 12.18 13.96
CA GLY A 339 -13.59 11.30 14.30
C GLY A 339 -13.19 9.83 14.27
N SER A 340 -12.47 9.40 13.23
CA SER A 340 -12.04 7.98 13.12
C SER A 340 -10.96 7.61 14.14
N ILE A 341 -10.09 8.52 14.53
CA ILE A 341 -9.14 8.29 15.63
C ILE A 341 -9.90 8.02 16.92
N VAL A 342 -10.83 8.91 17.30
CA VAL A 342 -11.66 8.72 18.49
C VAL A 342 -12.43 7.41 18.42
N GLY A 343 -13.08 7.14 17.29
CA GLY A 343 -13.81 5.89 17.06
C GLY A 343 -12.93 4.65 17.23
N SER A 344 -11.71 4.66 16.66
CA SER A 344 -10.78 3.54 16.77
C SER A 344 -10.42 3.21 18.23
N PHE A 345 -10.13 4.23 19.03
CA PHE A 345 -9.82 4.05 20.45
C PHE A 345 -11.04 3.61 21.28
N CYS A 346 -12.23 4.10 20.94
CA CYS A 346 -13.46 3.73 21.63
C CYS A 346 -13.90 2.30 21.31
N PHE A 347 -13.83 1.87 20.03
CA PHE A 347 -14.42 0.60 19.60
C PHE A 347 -13.46 -0.58 19.69
N SER A 348 -12.12 -0.38 19.57
CA SER A 348 -11.15 -1.49 19.68
C SER A 348 -11.29 -2.31 20.96
N PRO A 349 -11.49 -1.74 22.17
CA PRO A 349 -11.62 -2.51 23.41
C PRO A 349 -12.84 -3.43 23.44
N PHE A 350 -13.94 -3.10 22.75
CA PHE A 350 -15.15 -3.93 22.73
C PHE A 350 -14.88 -5.33 22.17
N PHE A 351 -13.99 -5.43 21.18
CA PHE A 351 -13.66 -6.69 20.51
C PHE A 351 -12.44 -7.39 21.11
N ASN A 352 -11.66 -6.70 21.95
CA ASN A 352 -10.37 -7.16 22.42
C ASN A 352 -10.28 -7.28 23.95
N LYS A 353 -11.34 -7.75 24.58
CA LYS A 353 -11.39 -8.02 26.05
C LYS A 353 -11.00 -6.80 26.89
N GLY A 354 -11.46 -5.61 26.50
CA GLY A 354 -11.20 -4.35 27.19
C GLY A 354 -9.82 -3.74 26.91
N LYS A 355 -9.03 -4.30 25.98
CA LYS A 355 -7.71 -3.78 25.59
C LYS A 355 -7.73 -3.20 24.17
N ILE A 356 -6.93 -2.19 23.93
CA ILE A 356 -6.74 -1.62 22.59
C ILE A 356 -5.82 -2.55 21.81
N ARG A 357 -6.25 -2.93 20.60
CA ARG A 357 -5.42 -3.69 19.66
C ARG A 357 -4.70 -2.73 18.72
N ILE A 358 -3.37 -2.80 18.68
CA ILE A 358 -2.55 -1.89 17.88
C ILE A 358 -2.93 -1.93 16.40
N LYS A 359 -3.29 -3.07 15.84
CA LYS A 359 -3.74 -3.23 14.46
C LYS A 359 -4.98 -2.38 14.14
N ASP A 360 -5.92 -2.22 15.07
CA ASP A 360 -7.09 -1.37 14.88
C ASP A 360 -6.67 0.10 14.80
N ILE A 361 -5.73 0.52 15.66
CA ILE A 361 -5.20 1.88 15.64
C ILE A 361 -4.42 2.17 14.35
N LEU A 362 -3.56 1.23 13.92
CA LEU A 362 -2.76 1.41 12.70
C LEU A 362 -3.61 1.67 11.46
N ASN A 363 -4.79 1.06 11.37
CA ASN A 363 -5.55 1.01 10.14
C ASN A 363 -6.87 1.80 10.20
N SER A 364 -7.64 1.75 11.30
CA SER A 364 -8.94 2.44 11.31
C SER A 364 -8.83 3.95 11.56
N CYS A 365 -7.70 4.45 12.08
CA CYS A 365 -7.52 5.87 12.34
C CYS A 365 -7.62 6.77 11.09
N PHE A 366 -7.30 6.27 9.92
CA PHE A 366 -7.41 7.06 8.68
C PHE A 366 -8.65 6.72 7.84
N SER A 367 -9.48 5.77 8.27
CA SER A 367 -10.69 5.37 7.55
C SER A 367 -11.70 6.52 7.38
N GLY A 368 -11.68 7.48 8.31
CA GLY A 368 -12.46 8.71 8.21
C GLY A 368 -12.07 9.57 7.01
N GLY A 369 -10.79 9.67 6.69
CA GLY A 369 -10.32 10.35 5.48
C GLY A 369 -10.82 9.69 4.21
N ILE A 370 -10.94 8.36 4.20
CA ILE A 370 -11.41 7.58 3.05
C ILE A 370 -12.91 7.74 2.81
N ILE A 371 -13.72 7.69 3.88
CA ILE A 371 -15.19 7.78 3.71
C ILE A 371 -15.64 9.13 3.16
N VAL A 372 -14.89 10.20 3.43
CA VAL A 372 -15.18 11.54 2.88
C VAL A 372 -14.38 11.86 1.61
N ALA A 373 -13.50 10.96 1.13
CA ALA A 373 -12.58 11.24 0.04
C ALA A 373 -13.29 11.71 -1.25
N GLY A 374 -14.44 11.14 -1.59
CA GLY A 374 -15.21 11.56 -2.76
C GLY A 374 -15.92 12.90 -2.57
N SER A 375 -16.32 13.24 -1.34
CA SER A 375 -17.27 14.33 -1.04
C SER A 375 -16.72 15.43 -0.12
N CYS A 376 -15.45 15.38 0.28
CA CYS A 376 -14.91 16.28 1.30
C CYS A 376 -15.16 17.78 1.05
N HIS A 377 -15.20 18.22 -0.21
CA HIS A 377 -15.41 19.61 -0.60
C HIS A 377 -16.88 20.02 -0.74
N ILE A 378 -17.79 19.05 -0.84
CA ILE A 378 -19.24 19.30 -0.96
C ILE A 378 -20.00 19.14 0.36
N ILE A 379 -19.36 18.66 1.42
CA ILE A 379 -19.93 18.58 2.76
C ILE A 379 -19.95 19.98 3.38
N ASN A 380 -21.14 20.56 3.59
CA ASN A 380 -21.29 21.88 4.19
C ASN A 380 -21.36 21.84 5.72
N GLN A 381 -21.82 20.72 6.29
CA GLN A 381 -22.00 20.55 7.73
C GLN A 381 -20.75 19.88 8.34
N LEU A 382 -19.88 20.65 8.99
CA LEU A 382 -18.62 20.16 9.56
C LEU A 382 -18.81 18.99 10.55
N TRP A 383 -19.89 19.01 11.35
CA TRP A 383 -20.21 17.94 12.29
C TRP A 383 -20.48 16.60 11.59
N ALA A 384 -21.00 16.62 10.36
CA ALA A 384 -21.26 15.40 9.58
C ALA A 384 -19.96 14.65 9.28
N SER A 385 -18.88 15.36 8.97
CA SER A 385 -17.56 14.76 8.74
C SER A 385 -17.05 14.01 9.97
N ILE A 386 -17.24 14.54 11.17
CA ILE A 386 -16.85 13.86 12.42
C ILE A 386 -17.66 12.57 12.60
N ILE A 387 -18.99 12.64 12.43
CA ILE A 387 -19.87 11.46 12.56
C ILE A 387 -19.50 10.38 11.52
N LEU A 388 -19.26 10.77 10.28
CA LEU A 388 -18.84 9.86 9.23
C LEU A 388 -17.51 9.20 9.59
N GLY A 389 -16.56 9.94 10.17
CA GLY A 389 -15.29 9.41 10.64
C GLY A 389 -15.45 8.39 11.77
N VAL A 390 -16.23 8.72 12.80
CA VAL A 390 -16.52 7.79 13.92
C VAL A 390 -17.18 6.51 13.41
N GLY A 391 -18.24 6.64 12.60
CA GLY A 391 -18.96 5.49 12.04
C GLY A 391 -18.09 4.65 11.11
N SER A 392 -17.19 5.27 10.34
CA SER A 392 -16.23 4.55 9.51
C SER A 392 -15.29 3.69 10.35
N ALA A 393 -14.72 4.24 11.42
CA ALA A 393 -13.84 3.49 12.32
C ALA A 393 -14.56 2.35 13.04
N GLU A 394 -15.80 2.59 13.48
CA GLU A 394 -16.65 1.56 14.11
C GLU A 394 -16.88 0.38 13.15
N ILE A 395 -17.39 0.66 11.95
CA ILE A 395 -17.72 -0.37 10.96
C ILE A 395 -16.46 -1.14 10.53
N THR A 396 -15.36 -0.45 10.25
CA THR A 396 -14.12 -1.11 9.84
C THR A 396 -13.53 -1.98 10.94
N THR A 397 -13.50 -1.50 12.17
CA THR A 397 -13.02 -2.26 13.34
C THR A 397 -13.92 -3.46 13.60
N PHE A 398 -15.25 -3.28 13.59
CA PHE A 398 -16.23 -4.35 13.78
C PHE A 398 -16.06 -5.47 12.72
N LEU A 399 -16.08 -5.12 11.45
CA LEU A 399 -16.02 -6.10 10.37
C LEU A 399 -14.66 -6.81 10.32
N CYS A 400 -13.55 -6.10 10.54
CA CYS A 400 -12.23 -6.71 10.60
C CYS A 400 -12.14 -7.74 11.74
N ASN A 401 -12.61 -7.39 12.93
CA ASN A 401 -12.55 -8.30 14.08
C ASN A 401 -13.44 -9.55 13.94
N ILE A 402 -14.56 -9.45 13.24
CA ILE A 402 -15.50 -10.57 13.09
C ILE A 402 -15.19 -11.42 11.86
N LEU A 403 -14.83 -10.79 10.72
CA LEU A 403 -14.77 -11.47 9.45
C LEU A 403 -13.35 -11.90 9.05
N SER A 404 -12.30 -11.15 9.41
CA SER A 404 -10.95 -11.42 8.94
C SER A 404 -10.52 -12.87 9.23
N ASP A 405 -10.65 -13.33 10.46
CA ASP A 405 -10.23 -14.68 10.83
C ASP A 405 -11.15 -15.77 10.26
N LYS A 406 -12.45 -15.49 10.11
CA LYS A 406 -13.38 -16.42 9.48
C LYS A 406 -13.06 -16.60 8.00
N LEU A 407 -12.80 -15.51 7.27
CA LEU A 407 -12.50 -15.57 5.84
C LEU A 407 -11.15 -16.27 5.56
N LYS A 408 -10.18 -16.16 6.48
CA LYS A 408 -8.91 -16.91 6.38
C LYS A 408 -9.13 -18.44 6.37
N VAL A 409 -10.13 -18.93 7.11
CA VAL A 409 -10.48 -20.36 7.11
C VAL A 409 -10.97 -20.80 5.72
N TYR A 410 -11.72 -19.95 5.02
CA TYR A 410 -12.18 -20.22 3.66
C TYR A 410 -11.11 -19.97 2.58
N GLY A 411 -9.90 -19.55 3.01
CA GLY A 411 -8.75 -19.35 2.13
C GLY A 411 -8.59 -17.93 1.60
N TYR A 412 -9.41 -17.00 2.05
CA TYR A 412 -9.20 -15.59 1.79
C TYR A 412 -8.18 -15.04 2.80
N HIS A 413 -6.98 -14.78 2.35
CA HIS A 413 -5.92 -14.22 3.18
C HIS A 413 -5.51 -12.84 2.66
N ASP A 414 -5.98 -11.81 3.33
CA ASP A 414 -5.58 -10.42 3.12
C ASP A 414 -4.54 -10.06 4.20
N THR A 415 -3.29 -9.83 3.80
CA THR A 415 -2.19 -9.68 4.77
C THR A 415 -2.34 -8.43 5.61
N SER A 416 -2.74 -7.31 5.00
CA SER A 416 -2.91 -6.01 5.68
C SER A 416 -4.37 -5.68 5.98
N ASP A 417 -5.30 -6.60 5.73
CA ASP A 417 -6.75 -6.40 5.89
C ASP A 417 -7.29 -5.18 5.11
N ILE A 418 -6.75 -4.92 3.91
CA ILE A 418 -7.07 -3.74 3.10
C ILE A 418 -8.55 -3.65 2.73
N ILE A 419 -9.23 -4.79 2.62
CA ILE A 419 -10.67 -4.79 2.27
C ILE A 419 -11.49 -4.10 3.36
N TYR A 420 -11.11 -4.29 4.63
CA TYR A 420 -11.82 -3.69 5.76
C TYR A 420 -11.49 -2.21 5.92
N TYR A 421 -10.21 -1.84 5.78
CA TYR A 421 -9.73 -0.50 6.10
C TYR A 421 -9.68 0.46 4.91
N HIS A 422 -9.73 -0.06 3.67
CA HIS A 422 -9.82 0.75 2.45
C HIS A 422 -11.10 0.44 1.66
N GLY A 423 -11.43 -0.84 1.46
CA GLY A 423 -12.56 -1.26 0.63
C GLY A 423 -13.91 -0.83 1.20
N ILE A 424 -14.16 -1.14 2.47
CA ILE A 424 -15.41 -0.80 3.14
C ILE A 424 -15.60 0.71 3.24
N PRO A 425 -14.64 1.50 3.77
CA PRO A 425 -14.82 2.95 3.81
C PRO A 425 -14.84 3.58 2.41
N GLY A 426 -14.17 3.02 1.40
CA GLY A 426 -14.27 3.46 0.01
C GLY A 426 -15.66 3.23 -0.58
N PHE A 427 -16.25 2.04 -0.34
CA PHE A 427 -17.62 1.73 -0.75
C PHE A 427 -18.65 2.66 -0.07
N LEU A 428 -18.54 2.83 1.24
CA LEU A 428 -19.38 3.75 1.99
C LEU A 428 -19.18 5.21 1.56
N GLY A 429 -17.94 5.60 1.24
CA GLY A 429 -17.59 6.91 0.69
C GLY A 429 -18.29 7.19 -0.65
N GLY A 430 -18.37 6.19 -1.52
CA GLY A 430 -19.16 6.27 -2.75
C GLY A 430 -20.66 6.53 -2.49
N ILE A 431 -21.26 5.83 -1.51
CA ILE A 431 -22.65 6.06 -1.09
C ILE A 431 -22.82 7.47 -0.50
N VAL A 432 -21.92 7.86 0.42
CA VAL A 432 -21.91 9.18 1.04
C VAL A 432 -21.84 10.28 -0.03
N THR A 433 -20.93 10.14 -1.00
CA THR A 433 -20.79 11.08 -2.11
C THR A 433 -22.08 11.14 -2.94
N THR A 434 -22.71 10.00 -3.24
CA THR A 434 -24.00 9.96 -3.96
C THR A 434 -25.09 10.73 -3.22
N ILE A 435 -25.17 10.60 -1.89
CA ILE A 435 -26.16 11.31 -1.07
C ILE A 435 -25.91 12.83 -1.10
N PHE A 436 -24.64 13.25 -0.90
CA PHE A 436 -24.31 14.69 -0.92
C PHE A 436 -24.50 15.30 -2.31
N VAL A 437 -24.17 14.58 -3.37
CA VAL A 437 -24.46 15.00 -4.76
C VAL A 437 -25.96 15.18 -4.98
N GLY A 438 -26.78 14.24 -4.51
CA GLY A 438 -28.26 14.35 -4.61
C GLY A 438 -28.83 15.56 -3.86
N ASN A 439 -28.13 16.05 -2.85
CA ASN A 439 -28.58 17.17 -2.01
C ASN A 439 -27.94 18.52 -2.38
N LEU A 440 -27.07 18.59 -3.39
CA LEU A 440 -26.32 19.80 -3.75
C LEU A 440 -27.18 21.06 -3.97
N LEU A 441 -28.42 20.90 -4.41
CA LEU A 441 -29.34 22.03 -4.65
C LEU A 441 -30.37 22.25 -3.54
N GLN A 442 -30.44 21.39 -2.53
CA GLN A 442 -31.46 21.54 -1.47
C GLN A 442 -31.20 22.76 -0.58
N ASP A 443 -29.95 23.14 -0.39
CA ASP A 443 -29.53 24.27 0.43
C ASP A 443 -29.67 25.64 -0.28
N LYS A 444 -30.09 25.66 -1.57
CA LYS A 444 -30.28 26.89 -2.35
C LYS A 444 -31.66 27.43 -2.21
N ASN A 445 -31.79 28.75 -2.01
CA ASN A 445 -33.06 29.45 -1.98
C ASN A 445 -33.81 29.28 -3.32
N GLU A 446 -35.16 29.38 -3.29
CA GLU A 446 -36.00 29.15 -4.46
C GLU A 446 -35.64 30.08 -5.63
N THR A 447 -35.24 31.34 -5.33
CA THR A 447 -34.76 32.33 -6.30
C THR A 447 -33.41 31.94 -6.91
N GLU A 448 -32.50 31.36 -6.12
CA GLU A 448 -31.22 30.86 -6.60
C GLU A 448 -31.40 29.57 -7.44
N ARG A 449 -32.36 28.70 -7.06
CA ARG A 449 -32.70 27.51 -7.85
C ARG A 449 -33.28 27.86 -9.22
N ASN A 450 -34.10 28.90 -9.29
CA ASN A 450 -34.70 29.36 -10.55
C ASN A 450 -33.69 30.11 -11.45
N ASN A 451 -32.63 30.64 -10.88
CA ASN A 451 -31.52 31.27 -11.62
C ASN A 451 -30.41 30.29 -12.00
N PHE A 452 -30.46 29.03 -11.50
CA PHE A 452 -29.55 27.97 -11.91
C PHE A 452 -30.02 27.46 -13.28
N THR A 453 -29.45 28.03 -14.34
CA THR A 453 -29.51 27.43 -15.67
C THR A 453 -28.63 26.17 -15.65
N ASP A 454 -28.91 25.20 -16.51
CA ASP A 454 -28.09 24.00 -16.71
C ASP A 454 -26.59 24.33 -16.78
N LYS A 455 -26.27 25.41 -17.46
CA LYS A 455 -24.93 25.96 -17.59
C LYS A 455 -24.26 26.13 -16.22
N ASN A 456 -24.93 26.74 -15.25
CA ASN A 456 -24.33 27.04 -13.94
C ASN A 456 -24.08 25.78 -13.10
N VAL A 457 -24.90 24.73 -13.21
CA VAL A 457 -24.69 23.46 -12.49
C VAL A 457 -23.60 22.66 -13.18
N TYR A 458 -23.60 22.59 -14.51
CA TYR A 458 -22.53 21.93 -15.25
C TYR A 458 -21.21 22.70 -15.15
N ASP A 459 -21.24 24.03 -15.13
CA ASP A 459 -20.06 24.86 -14.87
C ASP A 459 -19.56 24.67 -13.43
N TYR A 460 -20.47 24.58 -12.43
CA TYR A 460 -20.11 24.28 -11.05
C TYR A 460 -19.51 22.87 -10.91
N ILE A 461 -20.16 21.85 -11.49
CA ILE A 461 -19.64 20.50 -11.53
C ILE A 461 -18.35 20.47 -12.36
N GLY A 462 -18.27 21.18 -13.47
CA GLY A 462 -17.10 21.33 -14.32
C GLY A 462 -15.95 22.00 -13.58
N THR A 463 -16.22 23.04 -12.80
CA THR A 463 -15.22 23.73 -11.97
C THR A 463 -14.69 22.80 -10.88
N ILE A 464 -15.59 22.07 -10.18
CA ILE A 464 -15.22 21.07 -9.18
C ILE A 464 -14.38 19.95 -9.80
N MET A 465 -14.73 19.49 -11.02
CA MET A 465 -14.14 18.34 -11.67
C MET A 465 -13.00 18.68 -12.63
N ASN A 466 -12.74 19.96 -12.85
CA ASN A 466 -11.73 20.41 -13.82
C ASN A 466 -12.03 20.03 -15.29
N TYR A 467 -13.30 19.94 -15.66
CA TYR A 467 -13.72 19.62 -17.02
C TYR A 467 -14.64 20.72 -17.58
N THR A 468 -14.40 21.10 -18.84
CA THR A 468 -15.37 21.88 -19.61
C THR A 468 -16.45 20.94 -20.13
N PHE A 469 -17.71 21.25 -19.81
CA PHE A 469 -18.85 20.57 -20.41
C PHE A 469 -19.25 21.30 -21.70
N GLU A 470 -19.31 20.61 -22.83
CA GLU A 470 -19.99 21.13 -24.02
C GLU A 470 -21.49 21.15 -23.76
N TYR A 471 -22.09 22.32 -23.92
CA TYR A 471 -23.43 22.63 -23.49
C TYR A 471 -24.43 22.75 -24.64
N ASN A 472 -25.57 22.09 -24.53
CA ASN A 472 -26.78 22.32 -25.34
C ASN A 472 -27.83 23.06 -24.49
N ASN A 473 -28.32 24.17 -24.98
CA ASN A 473 -29.17 25.20 -24.35
C ASN A 473 -30.48 24.74 -23.64
N ASN A 474 -30.46 23.74 -22.76
CA ASN A 474 -31.65 23.27 -22.04
C ASN A 474 -31.56 23.57 -20.54
N THR A 475 -32.72 23.84 -19.88
CA THR A 475 -32.83 24.19 -18.45
C THR A 475 -32.68 22.95 -17.56
N PHE A 476 -31.86 23.05 -16.50
CA PHE A 476 -31.61 21.98 -15.53
C PHE A 476 -32.74 21.86 -14.52
N ASN A 477 -33.28 20.66 -14.40
CA ASN A 477 -34.34 20.35 -13.46
C ASN A 477 -33.85 19.44 -12.32
N SER A 478 -34.53 19.39 -11.19
CA SER A 478 -34.29 18.45 -10.09
C SER A 478 -34.20 16.99 -10.55
N THR A 479 -34.86 16.65 -11.68
CA THR A 479 -34.80 15.35 -12.34
C THR A 479 -33.38 15.02 -12.86
N ASP A 480 -32.63 16.01 -13.31
CA ASP A 480 -31.30 15.80 -13.87
C ASP A 480 -30.26 15.62 -12.77
N LEU A 481 -30.43 16.27 -11.61
CA LEU A 481 -29.58 16.04 -10.45
C LEU A 481 -29.80 14.63 -9.86
N SER A 482 -31.03 14.15 -9.82
CA SER A 482 -31.29 12.76 -9.39
C SER A 482 -30.76 11.74 -10.39
N LYS A 483 -30.76 12.02 -11.70
CA LYS A 483 -30.06 11.20 -12.70
C LYS A 483 -28.56 11.20 -12.48
N TYR A 484 -27.97 12.37 -12.19
CA TYR A 484 -26.53 12.48 -11.91
C TYR A 484 -26.13 11.70 -10.65
N ALA A 485 -26.93 11.81 -9.57
CA ALA A 485 -26.77 10.96 -8.38
C ALA A 485 -26.90 9.46 -8.71
N GLY A 486 -27.81 9.09 -9.61
CA GLY A 486 -27.95 7.74 -10.13
C GLY A 486 -26.71 7.25 -10.91
N ILE A 487 -26.08 8.12 -11.70
CA ILE A 487 -24.80 7.84 -12.37
C ILE A 487 -23.69 7.61 -11.32
N HIS A 488 -23.63 8.44 -10.30
CA HIS A 488 -22.71 8.27 -9.16
C HIS A 488 -22.91 6.93 -8.47
N PHE A 489 -24.14 6.58 -8.16
CA PHE A 489 -24.46 5.30 -7.55
C PHE A 489 -24.05 4.12 -8.44
N SER A 490 -24.30 4.20 -9.76
CA SER A 490 -23.88 3.15 -10.71
C SER A 490 -22.37 2.99 -10.81
N ALA A 491 -21.61 4.06 -10.62
CA ALA A 491 -20.15 4.05 -10.65
C ALA A 491 -19.53 3.13 -9.56
N ILE A 492 -20.21 2.97 -8.41
CA ILE A 492 -19.81 2.03 -7.35
C ILE A 492 -19.77 0.60 -7.91
N PHE A 493 -20.85 0.18 -8.58
CA PHE A 493 -20.95 -1.18 -9.13
C PHE A 493 -20.03 -1.40 -10.33
N ILE A 494 -19.80 -0.36 -11.14
CA ILE A 494 -18.85 -0.41 -12.25
C ILE A 494 -17.44 -0.62 -11.72
N THR A 495 -17.03 0.15 -10.70
CA THR A 495 -15.73 -0.03 -10.03
C THR A 495 -15.58 -1.44 -9.46
N LEU A 496 -16.60 -1.93 -8.75
CA LEU A 496 -16.60 -3.31 -8.21
C LEU A 496 -16.43 -4.34 -9.31
N ALA A 497 -17.20 -4.21 -10.41
CA ALA A 497 -17.16 -5.16 -11.52
C ALA A 497 -15.77 -5.19 -12.18
N ILE A 498 -15.18 -4.01 -12.47
CA ILE A 498 -13.84 -3.93 -13.07
C ILE A 498 -12.79 -4.49 -12.13
N ALA A 499 -12.80 -4.08 -10.84
CA ALA A 499 -11.82 -4.53 -9.86
C ALA A 499 -11.88 -6.05 -9.60
N ILE A 500 -13.08 -6.61 -9.48
CA ILE A 500 -13.30 -8.07 -9.31
C ILE A 500 -12.80 -8.83 -10.55
N ALA A 501 -13.24 -8.43 -11.74
CA ALA A 501 -12.88 -9.11 -12.98
C ALA A 501 -11.37 -9.04 -13.26
N SER A 502 -10.77 -7.86 -13.11
CA SER A 502 -9.34 -7.65 -13.36
C SER A 502 -8.45 -8.30 -12.29
N GLY A 503 -8.85 -8.24 -11.01
CA GLY A 503 -8.14 -8.93 -9.92
C GLY A 503 -8.19 -10.45 -10.06
N PHE A 504 -9.35 -11.00 -10.45
CA PHE A 504 -9.49 -12.42 -10.79
C PHE A 504 -8.61 -12.80 -11.98
N PHE A 505 -8.66 -12.04 -13.06
CA PHE A 505 -7.86 -12.27 -14.26
C PHE A 505 -6.35 -12.26 -13.96
N ALA A 506 -5.88 -11.23 -13.26
CA ALA A 506 -4.47 -11.09 -12.92
C ALA A 506 -3.97 -12.21 -11.98
N GLY A 507 -4.76 -12.57 -10.96
CA GLY A 507 -4.45 -13.69 -10.07
C GLY A 507 -4.44 -15.04 -10.78
N PHE A 508 -5.36 -15.25 -11.72
CA PHE A 508 -5.43 -16.46 -12.56
C PHE A 508 -4.23 -16.55 -13.50
N LEU A 509 -3.86 -15.44 -14.14
CA LEU A 509 -2.71 -15.40 -15.07
C LEU A 509 -1.41 -15.79 -14.37
N ILE A 510 -1.13 -15.23 -13.20
CA ILE A 510 0.08 -15.59 -12.42
C ILE A 510 0.09 -17.06 -12.06
N LYS A 511 -1.05 -17.61 -11.69
CA LYS A 511 -1.17 -19.03 -11.36
C LYS A 511 -0.97 -19.92 -12.58
N PHE A 512 -1.56 -19.57 -13.71
CA PHE A 512 -1.48 -20.35 -14.96
C PHE A 512 -0.06 -20.34 -15.54
N CYS A 513 0.66 -19.23 -15.46
CA CYS A 513 2.03 -19.11 -15.93
C CYS A 513 3.04 -19.92 -15.10
N ASN A 514 2.59 -20.63 -14.06
CA ASN A 514 3.37 -21.54 -13.22
C ASN A 514 4.73 -20.97 -12.77
N CYS A 515 4.75 -19.65 -12.52
CA CYS A 515 5.92 -18.95 -11.98
C CYS A 515 6.12 -19.35 -10.50
N ASN A 516 6.21 -20.66 -10.23
CA ASN A 516 6.41 -21.21 -8.90
C ASN A 516 7.87 -21.04 -8.52
N PHE A 517 8.21 -19.86 -8.03
CA PHE A 517 9.48 -19.65 -7.35
C PHE A 517 9.32 -20.10 -5.90
N ALA A 518 10.35 -20.80 -5.39
CA ALA A 518 10.38 -21.17 -3.99
C ALA A 518 10.40 -19.90 -3.14
N ILE A 519 9.24 -19.57 -2.57
CA ILE A 519 9.08 -18.37 -1.74
C ILE A 519 9.09 -18.81 -0.29
N ARG A 520 9.95 -18.20 0.49
CA ARG A 520 9.84 -18.20 1.94
C ARG A 520 8.85 -17.12 2.31
N TYR A 521 7.60 -17.53 2.61
CA TYR A 521 6.56 -16.58 2.98
C TYR A 521 6.96 -15.72 4.16
N PHE A 522 6.74 -14.40 4.03
CA PHE A 522 6.97 -13.40 5.07
C PHE A 522 8.41 -13.33 5.62
N ASN A 523 9.41 -13.50 4.73
CA ASN A 523 10.81 -13.51 5.15
C ASN A 523 11.66 -12.58 4.26
N ASP A 524 12.35 -11.62 4.88
CA ASP A 524 13.24 -10.67 4.21
C ASP A 524 14.51 -11.33 3.64
N SER A 525 15.00 -12.42 4.26
CA SER A 525 16.17 -13.14 3.78
C SER A 525 16.01 -13.78 2.40
N GLU A 526 14.80 -13.75 1.84
CA GLU A 526 14.56 -14.16 0.44
C GLU A 526 15.15 -13.16 -0.56
N TYR A 527 15.20 -11.85 -0.19
CA TYR A 527 15.52 -10.75 -1.10
C TYR A 527 16.64 -9.84 -0.62
N PHE A 528 16.93 -9.86 0.68
CA PHE A 528 17.92 -8.99 1.32
C PHE A 528 18.99 -9.83 2.00
N ASP A 529 20.23 -9.33 1.97
CA ASP A 529 21.35 -9.89 2.74
C ASP A 529 21.16 -9.48 4.22
N VAL A 530 20.34 -10.28 4.92
CA VAL A 530 20.08 -10.10 6.36
C VAL A 530 21.12 -10.93 7.10
N THR A 531 22.08 -10.29 7.73
CA THR A 531 23.09 -10.99 8.53
C THR A 531 22.43 -11.62 9.76
N ASN A 532 22.86 -12.82 10.14
CA ASN A 532 22.33 -13.58 11.30
C ASN A 532 22.38 -12.81 12.64
N ASN A 533 23.09 -11.69 12.70
CA ASN A 533 23.18 -10.82 13.87
C ASN A 533 21.99 -9.84 13.99
N GLU A 534 21.13 -9.75 12.97
CA GLU A 534 19.91 -8.93 13.00
C GLU A 534 18.68 -9.68 13.53
N SER A 535 18.79 -11.00 13.81
CA SER A 535 17.84 -11.70 14.65
C SER A 535 17.98 -11.17 16.09
N PHE A 536 17.02 -10.37 16.52
CA PHE A 536 17.05 -9.85 17.90
C PHE A 536 17.13 -10.99 18.89
N PRO A 537 18.06 -10.97 19.88
CA PRO A 537 18.26 -12.05 20.84
C PRO A 537 17.04 -12.41 21.67
N TRP A 538 16.01 -11.57 21.67
CA TRP A 538 14.78 -11.72 22.46
C TRP A 538 13.72 -12.64 21.83
N ASP A 539 13.82 -12.98 20.55
CA ASP A 539 12.84 -13.85 19.89
C ASP A 539 13.12 -15.34 20.18
N ASP A 540 14.36 -15.71 20.46
CA ASP A 540 14.76 -17.10 20.75
C ASP A 540 14.48 -17.50 22.22
N GLU A 541 14.56 -16.56 23.18
CA GLU A 541 14.26 -16.86 24.60
C GLU A 541 12.78 -17.16 24.85
N LEU A 542 11.85 -16.59 24.09
CA LEU A 542 10.41 -16.86 24.27
C LEU A 542 9.99 -18.24 23.75
N ILE A 543 10.72 -18.80 22.79
CA ILE A 543 10.46 -20.16 22.27
C ILE A 543 10.91 -21.20 23.29
N ASP A 544 12.02 -20.99 23.97
CA ASP A 544 12.54 -21.91 24.99
C ASP A 544 11.70 -21.90 26.28
N VAL A 545 11.12 -20.78 26.68
CA VAL A 545 10.23 -20.69 27.84
C VAL A 545 8.89 -21.40 27.59
N GLN A 546 8.37 -21.36 26.35
CA GLN A 546 7.14 -22.07 26.00
C GLN A 546 7.34 -23.57 25.80
N SER A 547 8.50 -24.02 25.31
CA SER A 547 8.83 -25.44 25.21
C SER A 547 9.06 -26.08 26.58
N ASN A 548 9.73 -25.39 27.50
CA ASN A 548 9.98 -25.88 28.85
C ASN A 548 8.74 -25.86 29.73
N SER A 549 7.77 -24.98 29.52
CA SER A 549 6.50 -24.99 30.26
C SER A 549 5.55 -26.13 29.87
N ARG A 550 5.73 -26.74 28.68
CA ARG A 550 4.96 -27.92 28.24
C ARG A 550 5.56 -29.23 28.72
N ILE A 551 6.85 -29.27 29.03
CA ILE A 551 7.50 -30.48 29.59
C ILE A 551 7.28 -30.61 31.09
N GLY A 552 7.04 -29.49 31.81
CA GLY A 552 6.83 -29.50 33.27
C GLY A 552 5.44 -29.91 33.76
N ASN A 553 4.43 -30.02 32.89
CA ASN A 553 3.06 -30.36 33.23
C ASN A 553 2.63 -31.80 32.88
N GLY A 554 3.58 -32.65 32.47
CA GLY A 554 3.32 -34.04 32.05
C GLY A 554 3.48 -35.13 33.13
N GLU A 555 3.92 -34.79 34.34
CA GLU A 555 4.05 -35.77 35.42
C GLU A 555 3.36 -35.31 36.71
N LYS A 556 2.06 -35.47 36.78
CA LYS A 556 1.27 -35.71 37.97
C LYS A 556 -0.15 -36.13 37.56
N ASN A 557 -0.33 -37.42 37.32
CA ASN A 557 -1.39 -38.31 37.81
C ASN A 557 -1.31 -39.66 37.10
#